data_9a17f2d260ccc79fe29d2c2a1b3fd28c
#
_entry.id   9a17f2d260ccc79fe29d2c2a1b3fd28c
#
_cell.length_a   1.000
_cell.length_b   1.000
_cell.length_c   1.000
_cell.angle_alpha   90.00
_cell.angle_beta   90.00
_cell.angle_gamma   90.00
#
_symmetry.space_group_name_H-M   'P 1'
#
loop_
_entity.id
_entity.type
_entity.pdbx_description
1 polymer ?
#
loop_
_entity_poly.entity_id
_entity_poly.type
_entity_poly.pdbx_seq_one_letter_code
_entity_poly.pdbx_strand_id
1 'polypeptide(L)'
;SPLLEVVRVDREPPEYNRLLVIPPEFSARIEAHKDQALKFKKREGASTKAAAQAETALIQAITMTITELILYGDKDLKSFLDNPPEFHQGITVKSRFPEKTLTLVPSGFDHTIPGTTIQFIMMMVMIYGGVSVLEDRKRGILGRLLFSPLSTTELFVSKLLARLFMGLVQTGILVVVGKLFFHLNLGNPLLTLTIFTLFAAAMSGVSVLIGSICTKEEVIIGFSILLSNIFAALGGCWWPNEIVPQTVRRVALISPAYWAMDALHGNVFFHKGFVETLPHLGALLILTLIMAFLANRYFQVRE
;
A
#
# COMPACT_ATOMS: atom_id res chain seq x y z
N SER A 1 16.32 24.74 5.63
CA SER A 1 14.93 25.04 5.28
C SER A 1 14.06 24.89 6.51
N PRO A 2 13.28 25.90 6.88
CA PRO A 2 12.47 25.89 8.08
C PRO A 2 11.31 24.90 7.90
N LEU A 3 11.33 23.80 8.67
CA LEU A 3 10.35 22.71 8.53
C LEU A 3 9.23 22.71 9.57
N LEU A 4 9.33 23.50 10.64
CA LEU A 4 8.35 23.54 11.73
C LEU A 4 8.16 24.96 12.26
N GLU A 5 6.93 25.40 12.48
CA GLU A 5 6.60 26.59 13.23
C GLU A 5 6.11 26.16 14.63
N VAL A 6 6.84 26.59 15.66
CA VAL A 6 6.48 26.28 17.05
C VAL A 6 5.71 27.47 17.60
N VAL A 7 4.45 27.24 17.97
CA VAL A 7 3.61 28.23 18.62
C VAL A 7 3.45 27.82 20.10
N ARG A 8 3.84 28.71 21.00
CA ARG A 8 3.62 28.48 22.44
C ARG A 8 2.16 28.73 22.77
N VAL A 9 1.54 27.75 23.41
CA VAL A 9 0.16 27.84 23.90
C VAL A 9 0.12 27.44 25.38
N ASP A 10 -0.59 28.23 26.19
CA ASP A 10 -0.67 28.01 27.63
C ASP A 10 -1.74 26.98 28.01
N ARG A 11 -2.61 26.60 27.07
CA ARG A 11 -3.64 25.56 27.25
C ARG A 11 -3.68 24.65 26.01
N GLU A 12 -4.10 23.39 26.21
CA GLU A 12 -4.25 22.45 25.10
C GLU A 12 -5.29 22.99 24.09
N PRO A 13 -4.90 23.33 22.85
CA PRO A 13 -5.82 23.85 21.88
C PRO A 13 -6.80 22.77 21.41
N PRO A 14 -8.04 23.11 21.05
CA PRO A 14 -9.04 22.14 20.58
C PRO A 14 -8.62 21.43 19.28
N GLU A 15 -7.77 22.08 18.49
CA GLU A 15 -7.24 21.53 17.25
C GLU A 15 -5.72 21.68 17.19
N TYR A 16 -5.02 20.54 17.14
CA TYR A 16 -3.58 20.49 16.91
C TYR A 16 -3.21 19.25 16.11
N ASN A 17 -2.21 19.38 15.29
CA ASN A 17 -1.65 18.22 14.60
C ASN A 17 -0.65 17.47 15.48
N ARG A 18 0.07 18.22 16.31
CA ARG A 18 1.06 17.73 17.27
C ARG A 18 1.19 18.69 18.43
N LEU A 19 1.38 18.14 19.61
CA LEU A 19 1.52 18.92 20.83
C LEU A 19 2.70 18.38 21.63
N LEU A 20 3.68 19.24 21.91
CA LEU A 20 4.73 18.95 22.88
C LEU A 20 4.28 19.52 24.23
N VAL A 21 4.03 18.65 25.18
CA VAL A 21 3.67 19.05 26.54
C VAL A 21 4.92 19.09 27.40
N ILE A 22 5.28 20.30 27.83
CA ILE A 22 6.36 20.52 28.78
C ILE A 22 5.73 20.54 30.17
N PRO A 23 6.10 19.65 31.12
CA PRO A 23 5.53 19.64 32.46
C PRO A 23 5.81 20.95 33.19
N PRO A 24 4.91 21.41 34.09
CA PRO A 24 5.23 22.49 35.00
C PRO A 24 6.44 22.13 35.87
N GLU A 25 7.26 23.12 36.19
CA GLU A 25 8.52 22.93 36.96
C GLU A 25 9.63 22.15 36.20
N PHE A 26 9.53 22.03 34.84
CA PHE A 26 10.52 21.31 34.04
C PHE A 26 11.95 21.81 34.29
N SER A 27 12.16 23.12 34.29
CA SER A 27 13.47 23.74 34.53
C SER A 27 14.00 23.45 35.95
N ALA A 28 13.17 23.61 36.96
CA ALA A 28 13.56 23.37 38.35
C ALA A 28 13.91 21.90 38.66
N ARG A 29 13.27 20.96 37.94
CA ARG A 29 13.57 19.53 38.09
C ARG A 29 14.82 19.11 37.31
N ILE A 30 15.13 19.74 36.18
CA ILE A 30 16.40 19.52 35.48
C ILE A 30 17.55 20.02 36.35
N GLU A 31 17.43 21.20 36.95
CA GLU A 31 18.43 21.71 37.90
C GLU A 31 18.66 20.79 39.10
N ALA A 32 17.59 20.10 39.53
CA ALA A 32 17.66 19.12 40.62
C ALA A 32 18.15 17.73 40.15
N HIS A 33 18.64 17.56 38.93
CA HIS A 33 19.10 16.29 38.34
C HIS A 33 18.08 15.17 38.42
N LYS A 34 16.78 15.49 38.32
CA LYS A 34 15.68 14.51 38.34
C LYS A 34 15.25 14.22 36.90
N ASP A 35 15.05 12.94 36.59
CA ASP A 35 14.55 12.52 35.31
C ASP A 35 13.19 13.17 34.96
N GLN A 36 13.11 13.72 33.77
CA GLN A 36 11.89 14.33 33.24
C GLN A 36 11.58 13.78 31.88
N ALA A 37 10.30 13.45 31.65
CA ALA A 37 9.80 13.00 30.37
C ALA A 37 9.00 14.12 29.68
N LEU A 38 9.40 14.47 28.48
CA LEU A 38 8.61 15.30 27.56
C LEU A 38 7.55 14.43 26.91
N LYS A 39 6.29 14.85 26.98
CA LYS A 39 5.19 14.12 26.33
C LYS A 39 4.90 14.74 24.98
N PHE A 40 5.09 13.94 23.94
CA PHE A 40 4.75 14.29 22.57
C PHE A 40 3.42 13.63 22.20
N LYS A 41 2.35 14.44 22.09
CA LYS A 41 1.03 13.96 21.67
C LYS A 41 0.87 14.12 20.17
N LYS A 42 0.37 13.09 19.52
CA LYS A 42 0.02 13.08 18.10
C LYS A 42 -1.49 12.93 17.98
N ARG A 43 -2.13 13.69 17.11
CA ARG A 43 -3.55 13.48 16.76
C ARG A 43 -3.68 12.23 15.89
N GLU A 44 -4.72 11.44 16.11
CA GLU A 44 -5.07 10.31 15.25
C GLU A 44 -5.30 10.78 13.81
N GLY A 45 -4.67 10.11 12.84
CA GLY A 45 -4.74 10.48 11.41
C GLY A 45 -3.57 11.31 10.88
N ALA A 46 -2.65 11.80 11.72
CA ALA A 46 -1.46 12.51 11.23
C ALA A 46 -0.46 11.59 10.54
N SER A 47 0.03 12.00 9.35
CA SER A 47 0.98 11.24 8.52
C SER A 47 2.19 10.71 9.29
N THR A 48 2.49 9.42 9.11
CA THR A 48 3.62 8.72 9.77
C THR A 48 4.97 9.32 9.34
N LYS A 49 5.11 9.74 8.07
CA LYS A 49 6.33 10.37 7.55
C LYS A 49 6.59 11.73 8.21
N ALA A 50 5.54 12.53 8.35
CA ALA A 50 5.64 13.82 9.03
C ALA A 50 5.84 13.64 10.56
N ALA A 51 5.43 12.50 11.15
CA ALA A 51 5.73 12.16 12.54
C ALA A 51 7.22 11.83 12.73
N ALA A 52 7.78 11.00 11.85
CA ALA A 52 9.20 10.67 11.87
C ALA A 52 10.10 11.91 11.63
N GLN A 53 9.72 12.80 10.72
CA GLN A 53 10.45 14.06 10.49
C GLN A 53 10.42 14.99 11.70
N ALA A 54 9.29 15.09 12.40
CA ALA A 54 9.21 15.92 13.60
C ALA A 54 9.95 15.31 14.78
N GLU A 55 9.95 13.99 14.91
CA GLU A 55 10.73 13.26 15.91
C GLU A 55 12.23 13.46 15.66
N THR A 56 12.68 13.33 14.41
CA THR A 56 14.07 13.60 14.02
C THR A 56 14.45 15.07 14.30
N ALA A 57 13.59 16.03 13.95
CA ALA A 57 13.84 17.45 14.22
C ALA A 57 13.89 17.75 15.72
N LEU A 58 13.03 17.11 16.52
CA LEU A 58 13.04 17.24 17.99
C LEU A 58 14.33 16.65 18.59
N ILE A 59 14.76 15.48 18.15
CA ILE A 59 15.99 14.84 18.58
C ILE A 59 17.20 15.74 18.20
N GLN A 60 17.23 16.29 16.98
CA GLN A 60 18.28 17.22 16.56
C GLN A 60 18.29 18.49 17.41
N ALA A 61 17.14 19.07 17.71
CA ALA A 61 17.04 20.27 18.57
C ALA A 61 17.55 19.98 19.99
N ILE A 62 17.14 18.86 20.58
CA ILE A 62 17.60 18.42 21.92
C ILE A 62 19.11 18.17 21.89
N THR A 63 19.63 17.49 20.87
CA THR A 63 21.06 17.18 20.74
C THR A 63 21.88 18.47 20.59
N MET A 64 21.42 19.43 19.78
CA MET A 64 22.09 20.72 19.64
C MET A 64 22.11 21.50 20.97
N THR A 65 20.97 21.54 21.67
CA THR A 65 20.87 22.22 22.98
C THR A 65 21.79 21.59 24.02
N ILE A 66 21.85 20.25 24.07
CA ILE A 66 22.76 19.52 24.97
C ILE A 66 24.20 19.77 24.59
N THR A 67 24.54 19.80 23.30
CA THR A 67 25.89 20.06 22.81
C THR A 67 26.35 21.48 23.19
N GLU A 68 25.47 22.47 23.04
CA GLU A 68 25.76 23.84 23.47
C GLU A 68 25.90 23.94 25.00
N LEU A 69 25.05 23.27 25.77
CA LEU A 69 25.18 23.20 27.23
C LEU A 69 26.49 22.56 27.67
N ILE A 70 26.99 21.53 26.97
CA ILE A 70 28.26 20.88 27.25
C ILE A 70 29.44 21.77 26.85
N LEU A 71 29.34 22.48 25.74
CA LEU A 71 30.40 23.40 25.26
C LEU A 71 30.54 24.67 26.11
N TYR A 72 29.43 25.14 26.69
CA TYR A 72 29.38 26.32 27.56
C TYR A 72 29.36 25.99 29.07
N GLY A 73 29.46 24.72 29.42
CA GLY A 73 29.22 24.16 30.77
C GLY A 73 30.18 24.59 31.89
N ASP A 74 31.04 25.57 31.67
CA ASP A 74 31.89 26.16 32.72
C ASP A 74 31.49 27.61 33.09
N LYS A 75 30.41 28.14 32.53
CA LYS A 75 29.80 29.44 32.87
C LYS A 75 28.39 29.24 33.38
N ASP A 76 28.27 29.46 34.69
CA ASP A 76 27.07 29.56 35.51
C ASP A 76 25.72 29.43 34.75
N LEU A 77 25.11 28.26 34.81
CA LEU A 77 23.82 27.92 34.18
C LEU A 77 22.73 28.92 34.55
N LYS A 78 22.80 29.54 35.75
CA LYS A 78 21.90 30.58 36.20
C LYS A 78 22.02 31.86 35.36
N SER A 79 23.23 32.29 35.03
CA SER A 79 23.43 33.51 34.22
C SER A 79 22.95 33.30 32.78
N PHE A 80 22.96 32.08 32.31
CA PHE A 80 22.43 31.68 31.00
C PHE A 80 20.89 31.66 30.97
N LEU A 81 20.24 31.27 32.07
CA LEU A 81 18.79 31.22 32.21
C LEU A 81 18.20 32.59 32.47
N ASP A 82 18.92 33.46 33.20
CA ASP A 82 18.48 34.80 33.56
C ASP A 82 18.74 35.85 32.42
N ASN A 83 19.77 35.62 31.59
CA ASN A 83 20.06 36.37 30.38
C ASN A 83 20.34 35.37 29.24
N PRO A 84 19.31 34.77 28.64
CA PRO A 84 19.52 33.97 27.45
C PRO A 84 20.20 34.89 26.41
N PRO A 85 21.36 34.52 25.88
CA PRO A 85 21.96 35.27 24.79
C PRO A 85 20.87 35.45 23.74
N GLU A 86 20.72 36.65 23.20
CA GLU A 86 19.82 36.87 22.06
C GLU A 86 20.22 35.84 21.02
N PHE A 87 19.53 34.69 21.03
CA PHE A 87 19.67 33.72 19.99
C PHE A 87 19.24 34.44 18.72
N HIS A 88 20.20 34.96 18.01
CA HIS A 88 20.01 35.44 16.69
C HIS A 88 19.41 34.28 15.89
N GLN A 89 18.10 34.33 15.83
CA GLN A 89 17.24 33.38 15.17
C GLN A 89 17.32 31.97 15.78
N GLY A 90 16.73 31.86 16.95
CA GLY A 90 16.33 30.61 17.52
C GLY A 90 15.68 29.72 16.47
N ILE A 91 15.84 28.43 16.62
CA ILE A 91 15.30 27.40 15.76
C ILE A 91 13.81 27.66 15.52
N THR A 92 13.51 28.50 14.54
CA THR A 92 12.13 28.69 14.09
C THR A 92 11.82 27.50 13.20
N VAL A 93 11.35 26.43 13.80
CA VAL A 93 10.91 25.26 13.07
C VAL A 93 9.58 25.59 12.43
N LYS A 94 9.59 26.28 11.29
CA LYS A 94 8.41 26.55 10.49
C LYS A 94 8.06 25.33 9.66
N SER A 95 7.15 24.51 10.15
CA SER A 95 6.48 23.53 9.30
C SER A 95 5.45 24.27 8.45
N ARG A 96 5.88 24.82 7.34
CA ARG A 96 4.96 25.18 6.27
C ARG A 96 4.57 23.88 5.57
N PHE A 97 3.46 23.30 6.01
CA PHE A 97 2.75 22.42 5.11
C PHE A 97 2.27 23.29 3.96
N PRO A 98 2.63 23.00 2.70
CA PRO A 98 1.92 23.62 1.60
C PRO A 98 0.44 23.28 1.82
N GLU A 99 -0.43 24.26 1.69
CA GLU A 99 -1.89 24.14 1.79
C GLU A 99 -2.50 23.19 0.75
N LYS A 100 -1.66 22.58 -0.07
CA LYS A 100 -1.97 21.48 -0.97
C LYS A 100 -2.03 20.19 -0.16
N THR A 101 -3.27 19.89 0.29
CA THR A 101 -3.73 18.52 0.56
C THR A 101 -2.63 17.59 1.10
N LEU A 102 -2.61 17.45 2.43
CA LEU A 102 -2.00 16.28 3.05
C LEU A 102 -2.67 15.06 2.41
N THR A 103 -2.10 14.57 1.31
CA THR A 103 -2.54 13.31 0.73
C THR A 103 -2.30 12.27 1.80
N LEU A 104 -3.39 11.76 2.34
CA LEU A 104 -3.34 10.66 3.29
C LEU A 104 -2.56 9.55 2.59
N VAL A 105 -1.39 9.19 3.11
CA VAL A 105 -0.59 8.12 2.54
C VAL A 105 -1.09 6.81 3.11
N PRO A 106 -1.67 5.93 2.28
CA PRO A 106 -2.07 4.60 2.71
C PRO A 106 -0.91 3.88 3.40
N SER A 107 -1.14 3.34 4.59
CA SER A 107 -0.08 2.72 5.39
C SER A 107 -0.64 1.68 6.37
N GLY A 108 0.24 0.90 6.97
CA GLY A 108 -0.14 -0.13 7.93
C GLY A 108 -0.76 -1.36 7.29
N PHE A 109 -1.50 -2.13 8.08
CA PHE A 109 -2.11 -3.38 7.62
C PHE A 109 -3.22 -3.16 6.57
N ASP A 110 -3.90 -2.01 6.61
CA ASP A 110 -4.93 -1.64 5.63
C ASP A 110 -4.37 -1.41 4.21
N HIS A 111 -3.06 -1.17 4.08
CA HIS A 111 -2.35 -1.17 2.81
C HIS A 111 -1.69 -2.51 2.51
N THR A 112 -0.95 -3.07 3.49
CA THR A 112 -0.11 -4.25 3.27
C THR A 112 -0.92 -5.51 2.97
N ILE A 113 -2.05 -5.73 3.67
CA ILE A 113 -2.86 -6.94 3.46
C ILE A 113 -3.53 -6.94 2.08
N PRO A 114 -4.21 -5.87 1.61
CA PRO A 114 -4.69 -5.81 0.25
C PRO A 114 -3.59 -5.95 -0.81
N GLY A 115 -2.44 -5.30 -0.59
CA GLY A 115 -1.29 -5.38 -1.50
C GLY A 115 -0.74 -6.79 -1.64
N THR A 116 -0.52 -7.48 -0.53
CA THR A 116 -0.09 -8.89 -0.55
C THR A 116 -1.16 -9.79 -1.14
N THR A 117 -2.45 -9.54 -0.87
CA THR A 117 -3.55 -10.31 -1.47
C THR A 117 -3.54 -10.20 -2.99
N ILE A 118 -3.40 -9.01 -3.55
CA ILE A 118 -3.30 -8.79 -5.00
C ILE A 118 -2.09 -9.50 -5.58
N GLN A 119 -0.92 -9.38 -4.95
CA GLN A 119 0.30 -10.06 -5.39
C GLN A 119 0.14 -11.57 -5.39
N PHE A 120 -0.44 -12.14 -4.32
CA PHE A 120 -0.67 -13.58 -4.24
C PHE A 120 -1.72 -14.07 -5.23
N ILE A 121 -2.79 -13.32 -5.50
CA ILE A 121 -3.75 -13.66 -6.57
C ILE A 121 -3.00 -13.75 -7.90
N MET A 122 -2.20 -12.74 -8.26
CA MET A 122 -1.41 -12.78 -9.49
C MET A 122 -0.54 -14.03 -9.55
N MET A 123 0.28 -14.22 -8.53
CA MET A 123 1.27 -15.29 -8.52
C MET A 123 0.59 -16.68 -8.57
N MET A 124 -0.35 -16.95 -7.65
CA MET A 124 -0.95 -18.27 -7.52
C MET A 124 -1.89 -18.63 -8.67
N VAL A 125 -2.75 -17.67 -9.08
CA VAL A 125 -3.67 -17.94 -10.20
C VAL A 125 -2.90 -18.14 -11.50
N MET A 126 -1.83 -17.37 -11.75
CA MET A 126 -1.01 -17.51 -12.95
C MET A 126 -0.22 -18.83 -12.95
N ILE A 127 0.41 -19.19 -11.82
CA ILE A 127 1.18 -20.45 -11.72
C ILE A 127 0.24 -21.66 -11.85
N TYR A 128 -0.63 -21.86 -10.88
CA TYR A 128 -1.47 -23.07 -10.84
C TYR A 128 -2.46 -23.11 -12.00
N GLY A 129 -3.00 -21.96 -12.39
CA GLY A 129 -3.88 -21.88 -13.55
C GLY A 129 -3.17 -22.21 -14.86
N GLY A 130 -1.97 -21.68 -15.06
CA GLY A 130 -1.17 -21.94 -16.25
C GLY A 130 -0.66 -23.38 -16.32
N VAL A 131 -0.10 -23.89 -15.22
CA VAL A 131 0.37 -25.30 -15.13
C VAL A 131 -0.77 -26.27 -15.39
N SER A 132 -1.96 -26.05 -14.80
CA SER A 132 -3.11 -26.92 -15.02
C SER A 132 -3.54 -26.99 -16.50
N VAL A 133 -3.50 -25.87 -17.25
CA VAL A 133 -3.81 -25.89 -18.69
C VAL A 133 -2.75 -26.69 -19.47
N LEU A 134 -1.48 -26.49 -19.13
CA LEU A 134 -0.38 -27.22 -19.76
C LEU A 134 -0.47 -28.74 -19.48
N GLU A 135 -0.77 -29.13 -18.25
CA GLU A 135 -0.96 -30.53 -17.89
C GLU A 135 -2.14 -31.16 -18.62
N ASP A 136 -3.29 -30.49 -18.68
CA ASP A 136 -4.47 -30.96 -19.41
C ASP A 136 -4.15 -31.22 -20.89
N ARG A 137 -3.30 -30.39 -21.48
CA ARG A 137 -2.79 -30.58 -22.85
C ARG A 137 -1.86 -31.78 -22.94
N LYS A 138 -0.85 -31.87 -22.05
CA LYS A 138 0.14 -32.95 -22.06
C LYS A 138 -0.51 -34.32 -21.84
N ARG A 139 -1.56 -34.40 -21.02
CA ARG A 139 -2.30 -35.64 -20.73
C ARG A 139 -3.36 -35.97 -21.78
N GLY A 140 -3.50 -35.14 -22.82
CA GLY A 140 -4.52 -35.31 -23.87
C GLY A 140 -5.97 -35.19 -23.36
N ILE A 141 -6.17 -34.58 -22.20
CA ILE A 141 -7.49 -34.38 -21.59
C ILE A 141 -8.35 -33.49 -22.48
N LEU A 142 -7.77 -32.41 -23.00
CA LEU A 142 -8.46 -31.47 -23.89
C LEU A 142 -8.96 -32.19 -25.14
N GLY A 143 -8.10 -33.00 -25.79
CA GLY A 143 -8.49 -33.80 -26.97
C GLY A 143 -9.63 -34.77 -26.69
N ARG A 144 -9.61 -35.44 -25.53
CA ARG A 144 -10.72 -36.36 -25.15
C ARG A 144 -12.02 -35.60 -24.85
N LEU A 145 -11.95 -34.39 -24.28
CA LEU A 145 -13.13 -33.60 -24.00
C LEU A 145 -13.78 -33.04 -25.28
N LEU A 146 -13.03 -32.87 -26.37
CA LEU A 146 -13.59 -32.52 -27.68
C LEU A 146 -14.49 -33.59 -28.30
N PHE A 147 -14.31 -34.87 -27.92
CA PHE A 147 -15.24 -35.93 -28.31
C PHE A 147 -16.49 -36.00 -27.42
N SER A 148 -16.57 -35.16 -26.37
CA SER A 148 -17.80 -35.00 -25.57
C SER A 148 -18.71 -33.98 -26.25
N PRO A 149 -20.01 -33.93 -25.87
CA PRO A 149 -20.96 -32.96 -26.43
C PRO A 149 -20.72 -31.51 -25.96
N LEU A 150 -19.54 -31.19 -25.37
CA LEU A 150 -19.17 -29.89 -24.87
C LEU A 150 -18.55 -29.04 -25.99
N SER A 151 -18.95 -27.79 -26.10
CA SER A 151 -18.30 -26.84 -26.98
C SER A 151 -16.94 -26.36 -26.40
N THR A 152 -16.02 -25.98 -27.28
CA THR A 152 -14.71 -25.43 -26.90
C THR A 152 -14.86 -24.20 -25.99
N THR A 153 -15.92 -23.40 -26.22
CA THR A 153 -16.22 -22.24 -25.41
C THR A 153 -16.63 -22.62 -23.98
N GLU A 154 -17.43 -23.67 -23.80
CA GLU A 154 -17.83 -24.16 -22.47
C GLU A 154 -16.62 -24.69 -21.72
N LEU A 155 -15.73 -25.41 -22.37
CA LEU A 155 -14.46 -25.87 -21.79
C LEU A 155 -13.59 -24.68 -21.36
N PHE A 156 -13.44 -23.69 -22.23
CA PHE A 156 -12.70 -22.47 -21.92
C PHE A 156 -13.28 -21.72 -20.71
N VAL A 157 -14.60 -21.48 -20.70
CA VAL A 157 -15.29 -20.80 -19.60
C VAL A 157 -15.15 -21.58 -18.30
N SER A 158 -15.27 -22.91 -18.32
CA SER A 158 -15.09 -23.76 -17.14
C SER A 158 -13.68 -23.59 -16.55
N LYS A 159 -12.65 -23.49 -17.40
CA LYS A 159 -11.26 -23.24 -16.97
C LYS A 159 -11.08 -21.85 -16.37
N LEU A 160 -11.71 -20.82 -16.92
CA LEU A 160 -11.70 -19.46 -16.33
C LEU A 160 -12.39 -19.44 -14.96
N LEU A 161 -13.59 -20.02 -14.86
CA LEU A 161 -14.36 -20.04 -13.62
C LEU A 161 -13.65 -20.80 -12.50
N ALA A 162 -13.02 -21.93 -12.80
CA ALA A 162 -12.24 -22.69 -11.80
C ALA A 162 -11.10 -21.84 -11.20
N ARG A 163 -10.41 -21.05 -12.00
CA ARG A 163 -9.31 -20.18 -11.57
C ARG A 163 -9.82 -18.94 -10.84
N LEU A 164 -10.89 -18.34 -11.33
CA LEU A 164 -11.58 -17.28 -10.63
C LEU A 164 -12.01 -17.74 -9.23
N PHE A 165 -12.64 -18.91 -9.12
CA PHE A 165 -13.04 -19.48 -7.84
C PHE A 165 -11.84 -19.69 -6.91
N MET A 166 -10.73 -20.24 -7.42
CA MET A 166 -9.48 -20.37 -6.66
C MET A 166 -8.98 -19.03 -6.13
N GLY A 167 -8.94 -17.99 -6.99
CA GLY A 167 -8.54 -16.64 -6.59
C GLY A 167 -9.47 -16.04 -5.53
N LEU A 168 -10.77 -16.28 -5.62
CA LEU A 168 -11.75 -15.80 -4.63
C LEU A 168 -11.63 -16.54 -3.29
N VAL A 169 -11.41 -17.85 -3.29
CA VAL A 169 -11.15 -18.60 -2.05
C VAL A 169 -9.90 -18.09 -1.35
N GLN A 170 -8.83 -17.90 -2.08
CA GLN A 170 -7.58 -17.32 -1.55
C GLN A 170 -7.79 -15.92 -0.98
N THR A 171 -8.49 -15.06 -1.71
CA THR A 171 -8.88 -13.71 -1.25
C THR A 171 -9.69 -13.80 0.04
N GLY A 172 -10.69 -14.67 0.08
CA GLY A 172 -11.52 -14.86 1.25
C GLY A 172 -10.71 -15.26 2.48
N ILE A 173 -9.77 -16.18 2.35
CA ILE A 173 -8.89 -16.62 3.44
C ILE A 173 -8.06 -15.43 3.95
N LEU A 174 -7.39 -14.70 3.05
CA LEU A 174 -6.52 -13.57 3.43
C LEU A 174 -7.31 -12.42 4.05
N VAL A 175 -8.48 -12.09 3.53
CA VAL A 175 -9.36 -11.05 4.07
C VAL A 175 -9.91 -11.45 5.45
N VAL A 176 -10.32 -12.71 5.63
CA VAL A 176 -10.81 -13.21 6.94
C VAL A 176 -9.68 -13.18 7.96
N VAL A 177 -8.50 -13.68 7.63
CA VAL A 177 -7.31 -13.61 8.50
C VAL A 177 -6.97 -12.15 8.81
N GLY A 178 -6.95 -11.28 7.80
CA GLY A 178 -6.71 -9.84 7.97
C GLY A 178 -7.70 -9.19 8.93
N LYS A 179 -8.98 -9.51 8.81
CA LYS A 179 -10.03 -8.95 9.67
C LYS A 179 -9.95 -9.47 11.11
N LEU A 180 -9.68 -10.77 11.29
CA LEU A 180 -9.65 -11.40 12.61
C LEU A 180 -8.41 -11.02 13.43
N PHE A 181 -7.23 -10.98 12.81
CA PHE A 181 -5.97 -10.79 13.51
C PHE A 181 -5.43 -9.35 13.45
N PHE A 182 -5.75 -8.61 12.38
CA PHE A 182 -5.18 -7.29 12.12
C PHE A 182 -6.22 -6.17 12.07
N HIS A 183 -7.49 -6.46 12.39
CA HIS A 183 -8.59 -5.50 12.36
C HIS A 183 -8.69 -4.72 11.05
N LEU A 184 -8.47 -5.44 9.91
CA LEU A 184 -8.45 -4.88 8.58
C LEU A 184 -9.73 -4.07 8.29
N ASN A 185 -9.54 -2.83 7.87
CA ASN A 185 -10.61 -1.99 7.36
C ASN A 185 -10.83 -2.30 5.87
N LEU A 186 -12.03 -2.71 5.51
CA LEU A 186 -12.41 -3.05 4.13
C LEU A 186 -13.09 -1.88 3.39
N GLY A 187 -13.30 -0.73 4.07
CA GLY A 187 -14.14 0.33 3.52
C GLY A 187 -15.55 -0.22 3.22
N ASN A 188 -16.03 0.01 2.00
CA ASN A 188 -17.25 -0.65 1.52
C ASN A 188 -16.92 -2.09 1.09
N PRO A 189 -17.40 -3.12 1.82
CA PRO A 189 -17.01 -4.51 1.57
C PRO A 189 -17.51 -5.03 0.22
N LEU A 190 -18.63 -4.53 -0.29
CA LEU A 190 -19.14 -4.93 -1.62
C LEU A 190 -18.23 -4.40 -2.73
N LEU A 191 -17.74 -3.16 -2.61
CA LEU A 191 -16.80 -2.57 -3.56
C LEU A 191 -15.46 -3.31 -3.52
N THR A 192 -14.96 -3.61 -2.32
CA THR A 192 -13.74 -4.42 -2.13
C THR A 192 -13.86 -5.79 -2.78
N LEU A 193 -14.99 -6.48 -2.58
CA LEU A 193 -15.25 -7.78 -3.21
C LEU A 193 -15.30 -7.66 -4.74
N THR A 194 -15.94 -6.62 -5.26
CA THR A 194 -16.01 -6.36 -6.71
C THR A 194 -14.62 -6.15 -7.31
N ILE A 195 -13.74 -5.36 -6.66
CA ILE A 195 -12.37 -5.11 -7.10
C ILE A 195 -11.59 -6.43 -7.16
N PHE A 196 -11.58 -7.22 -6.09
CA PHE A 196 -10.88 -8.51 -6.05
C PHE A 196 -11.43 -9.50 -7.08
N THR A 197 -12.75 -9.52 -7.29
CA THR A 197 -13.38 -10.42 -8.27
C THR A 197 -12.96 -10.07 -9.70
N LEU A 198 -13.02 -8.80 -10.09
CA LEU A 198 -12.58 -8.36 -11.41
C LEU A 198 -11.08 -8.60 -11.61
N PHE A 199 -10.28 -8.34 -10.59
CA PHE A 199 -8.85 -8.59 -10.65
C PHE A 199 -8.52 -10.08 -10.80
N ALA A 200 -9.16 -10.95 -10.02
CA ALA A 200 -9.01 -12.40 -10.13
C ALA A 200 -9.49 -12.92 -11.50
N ALA A 201 -10.56 -12.35 -12.04
CA ALA A 201 -11.06 -12.68 -13.38
C ALA A 201 -10.04 -12.33 -14.48
N ALA A 202 -9.43 -11.14 -14.39
CA ALA A 202 -8.37 -10.74 -15.32
C ALA A 202 -7.16 -11.69 -15.25
N MET A 203 -6.72 -12.03 -14.03
CA MET A 203 -5.60 -12.97 -13.82
C MET A 203 -5.94 -14.40 -14.27
N SER A 204 -7.20 -14.80 -14.18
CA SER A 204 -7.67 -16.09 -14.72
C SER A 204 -7.48 -16.15 -16.24
N GLY A 205 -7.81 -15.09 -16.97
CA GLY A 205 -7.54 -14.98 -18.40
C GLY A 205 -6.04 -15.06 -18.72
N VAL A 206 -5.21 -14.31 -18.00
CA VAL A 206 -3.74 -14.35 -18.13
C VAL A 206 -3.20 -15.76 -17.91
N SER A 207 -3.69 -16.48 -16.90
CA SER A 207 -3.23 -17.83 -16.57
C SER A 207 -3.52 -18.85 -17.70
N VAL A 208 -4.73 -18.78 -18.27
CA VAL A 208 -5.09 -19.65 -19.40
C VAL A 208 -4.24 -19.32 -20.63
N LEU A 209 -4.01 -18.03 -20.90
CA LEU A 209 -3.17 -17.60 -22.02
C LEU A 209 -1.73 -18.12 -21.87
N ILE A 210 -1.12 -17.96 -20.71
CA ILE A 210 0.25 -18.45 -20.43
C ILE A 210 0.30 -19.97 -20.60
N GLY A 211 -0.65 -20.71 -20.01
CA GLY A 211 -0.71 -22.16 -20.10
C GLY A 211 -0.96 -22.69 -21.52
N SER A 212 -1.64 -21.89 -22.36
CA SER A 212 -1.87 -22.23 -23.76
C SER A 212 -0.62 -21.99 -24.64
N ILE A 213 0.22 -21.02 -24.31
CA ILE A 213 1.40 -20.65 -25.10
C ILE A 213 2.62 -21.47 -24.68
N CYS A 214 2.83 -21.64 -23.39
CA CYS A 214 4.02 -22.29 -22.84
C CYS A 214 3.98 -23.82 -23.04
N THR A 215 5.17 -24.41 -23.15
CA THR A 215 5.35 -25.85 -23.34
C THR A 215 6.03 -26.53 -22.13
N LYS A 216 6.64 -25.75 -21.25
CA LYS A 216 7.36 -26.23 -20.06
C LYS A 216 6.79 -25.59 -18.79
N GLU A 217 6.66 -26.39 -17.76
CA GLU A 217 6.11 -25.96 -16.47
C GLU A 217 7.02 -24.94 -15.79
N GLU A 218 8.34 -25.15 -15.83
CA GLU A 218 9.33 -24.27 -15.22
C GLU A 218 9.26 -22.84 -15.79
N VAL A 219 8.95 -22.73 -17.10
CA VAL A 219 8.78 -21.44 -17.77
C VAL A 219 7.51 -20.73 -17.27
N ILE A 220 6.41 -21.46 -17.07
CA ILE A 220 5.18 -20.90 -16.51
C ILE A 220 5.44 -20.37 -15.10
N ILE A 221 6.08 -21.18 -14.25
CA ILE A 221 6.37 -20.83 -12.86
C ILE A 221 7.29 -19.61 -12.81
N GLY A 222 8.45 -19.67 -13.48
CA GLY A 222 9.44 -18.59 -13.47
C GLY A 222 8.88 -17.27 -14.04
N PHE A 223 8.16 -17.32 -15.16
CA PHE A 223 7.54 -16.16 -15.77
C PHE A 223 6.44 -15.56 -14.89
N SER A 224 5.60 -16.39 -14.27
CA SER A 224 4.53 -15.95 -13.38
C SER A 224 5.07 -15.28 -12.12
N ILE A 225 6.13 -15.82 -11.51
CA ILE A 225 6.81 -15.22 -10.36
C ILE A 225 7.41 -13.86 -10.74
N LEU A 226 8.16 -13.82 -11.84
CA LEU A 226 8.80 -12.60 -12.28
C LEU A 226 7.77 -11.50 -12.59
N LEU A 227 6.76 -11.83 -13.38
CA LEU A 227 5.73 -10.88 -13.81
C LEU A 227 4.89 -10.38 -12.63
N SER A 228 4.51 -11.27 -11.70
CA SER A 228 3.74 -10.88 -10.52
C SER A 228 4.53 -9.94 -9.61
N ASN A 229 5.83 -10.15 -9.42
CA ASN A 229 6.67 -9.27 -8.62
C ASN A 229 6.88 -7.90 -9.28
N ILE A 230 7.12 -7.86 -10.59
CA ILE A 230 7.24 -6.60 -11.34
C ILE A 230 5.94 -5.80 -11.25
N PHE A 231 4.80 -6.45 -11.50
CA PHE A 231 3.50 -5.80 -11.44
C PHE A 231 3.11 -5.39 -10.02
N ALA A 232 3.47 -6.15 -8.99
CA ALA A 232 3.25 -5.79 -7.60
C ALA A 232 4.08 -4.55 -7.21
N ALA A 233 5.35 -4.52 -7.59
CA ALA A 233 6.22 -3.38 -7.33
C ALA A 233 5.74 -2.10 -8.02
N LEU A 234 5.40 -2.19 -9.32
CA LEU A 234 4.88 -1.07 -10.09
C LEU A 234 3.45 -0.68 -9.66
N GLY A 235 2.65 -1.66 -9.30
CA GLY A 235 1.23 -1.49 -8.98
C GLY A 235 0.93 -0.93 -7.60
N GLY A 236 1.95 -0.70 -6.77
CA GLY A 236 1.73 -0.13 -5.45
C GLY A 236 1.39 -1.16 -4.36
N CYS A 237 1.66 -2.45 -4.58
CA CYS A 237 1.42 -3.49 -3.57
C CYS A 237 2.43 -3.41 -2.40
N TRP A 238 3.67 -2.98 -2.68
CA TRP A 238 4.74 -2.89 -1.67
C TRP A 238 4.87 -1.50 -1.06
N TRP A 239 4.63 -0.46 -1.85
CA TRP A 239 4.62 0.94 -1.42
C TRP A 239 3.46 1.67 -2.07
N PRO A 240 2.80 2.58 -1.36
CA PRO A 240 1.65 3.29 -1.90
C PRO A 240 2.00 4.12 -3.14
N ASN A 241 1.11 4.11 -4.13
CA ASN A 241 1.27 4.87 -5.38
C ASN A 241 1.33 6.40 -5.14
N GLU A 242 0.84 6.85 -4.01
CA GLU A 242 0.76 8.25 -3.60
C GLU A 242 2.13 8.86 -3.34
N ILE A 243 3.12 8.04 -2.93
CA ILE A 243 4.49 8.50 -2.66
C ILE A 243 5.43 8.36 -3.84
N VAL A 244 4.98 7.70 -4.92
CA VAL A 244 5.81 7.40 -6.08
C VAL A 244 5.88 8.60 -7.04
N PRO A 245 7.06 8.94 -7.63
CA PRO A 245 7.19 10.01 -8.60
C PRO A 245 6.26 9.84 -9.80
N GLN A 246 5.78 10.95 -10.37
CA GLN A 246 4.82 10.93 -11.48
C GLN A 246 5.28 10.11 -12.70
N THR A 247 6.58 10.10 -12.98
CA THR A 247 7.15 9.32 -14.09
C THR A 247 6.93 7.83 -13.89
N VAL A 248 7.21 7.32 -12.69
CA VAL A 248 7.01 5.90 -12.34
C VAL A 248 5.52 5.57 -12.29
N ARG A 249 4.70 6.49 -11.80
CA ARG A 249 3.23 6.31 -11.76
C ARG A 249 2.62 6.18 -13.17
N ARG A 250 3.17 6.86 -14.18
CA ARG A 250 2.74 6.68 -15.59
C ARG A 250 3.06 5.27 -16.10
N VAL A 251 4.22 4.73 -15.75
CA VAL A 251 4.60 3.35 -16.10
C VAL A 251 3.74 2.33 -15.34
N ALA A 252 3.38 2.64 -14.10
CA ALA A 252 2.52 1.81 -13.27
C ALA A 252 1.14 1.53 -13.87
N LEU A 253 0.62 2.41 -14.75
CA LEU A 253 -0.64 2.21 -15.46
C LEU A 253 -0.68 0.93 -16.31
N ILE A 254 0.48 0.40 -16.70
CA ILE A 254 0.59 -0.88 -17.43
C ILE A 254 0.28 -2.06 -16.49
N SER A 255 0.51 -1.89 -15.19
CA SER A 255 0.30 -2.94 -14.21
C SER A 255 -1.19 -3.10 -13.86
N PRO A 256 -1.74 -4.32 -13.98
CA PRO A 256 -3.10 -4.59 -13.50
C PRO A 256 -3.26 -4.32 -11.99
N ALA A 257 -2.19 -4.55 -11.22
CA ALA A 257 -2.17 -4.31 -9.79
C ALA A 257 -2.35 -2.83 -9.44
N TYR A 258 -1.88 -1.89 -10.30
CA TYR A 258 -2.08 -0.47 -10.09
C TYR A 258 -3.57 -0.12 -10.00
N TRP A 259 -4.38 -0.58 -10.95
CA TRP A 259 -5.81 -0.29 -11.00
C TRP A 259 -6.56 -0.87 -9.81
N ALA A 260 -6.17 -2.08 -9.38
CA ALA A 260 -6.77 -2.72 -8.21
C ALA A 260 -6.36 -2.02 -6.90
N MET A 261 -5.07 -1.70 -6.72
CA MET A 261 -4.58 -1.02 -5.50
C MET A 261 -5.12 0.40 -5.38
N ASP A 262 -5.13 1.18 -6.48
CA ASP A 262 -5.64 2.55 -6.46
C ASP A 262 -7.15 2.58 -6.15
N ALA A 263 -7.91 1.60 -6.68
CA ALA A 263 -9.31 1.40 -6.33
C ALA A 263 -9.53 1.04 -4.86
N LEU A 264 -8.71 0.13 -4.31
CA LEU A 264 -8.76 -0.26 -2.89
C LEU A 264 -8.37 0.89 -1.97
N HIS A 265 -7.31 1.66 -2.30
CA HIS A 265 -6.96 2.87 -1.56
C HIS A 265 -8.09 3.90 -1.60
N GLY A 266 -8.70 4.08 -2.78
CA GLY A 266 -9.88 4.93 -2.94
C GLY A 266 -10.99 4.56 -1.96
N ASN A 267 -11.32 3.28 -1.88
CA ASN A 267 -12.38 2.77 -1.02
C ASN A 267 -12.02 2.84 0.48
N VAL A 268 -10.83 2.39 0.87
CA VAL A 268 -10.46 2.20 2.29
C VAL A 268 -9.99 3.51 2.94
N PHE A 269 -9.17 4.30 2.26
CA PHE A 269 -8.55 5.50 2.83
C PHE A 269 -9.23 6.80 2.42
N PHE A 270 -9.77 6.85 1.20
CA PHE A 270 -10.37 8.07 0.66
C PHE A 270 -11.91 8.01 0.62
N HIS A 271 -12.51 6.93 1.12
CA HIS A 271 -13.97 6.72 1.20
C HIS A 271 -14.71 6.95 -0.12
N LYS A 272 -14.05 6.67 -1.25
CA LYS A 272 -14.66 6.77 -2.57
C LYS A 272 -15.72 5.69 -2.77
N GLY A 273 -16.86 6.10 -3.32
CA GLY A 273 -17.94 5.19 -3.67
C GLY A 273 -17.75 4.48 -5.01
N PHE A 274 -18.75 3.68 -5.41
CA PHE A 274 -18.75 2.96 -6.69
C PHE A 274 -18.58 3.88 -7.90
N VAL A 275 -19.23 5.03 -7.93
CA VAL A 275 -19.19 5.97 -9.06
C VAL A 275 -17.80 6.53 -9.27
N GLU A 276 -17.14 6.92 -8.19
CA GLU A 276 -15.78 7.49 -8.23
C GLU A 276 -14.71 6.43 -8.57
N THR A 277 -15.00 5.16 -8.25
CA THR A 277 -14.11 4.02 -8.53
C THR A 277 -14.37 3.42 -9.92
N LEU A 278 -15.44 3.83 -10.62
CA LEU A 278 -15.85 3.28 -11.91
C LEU A 278 -14.72 3.24 -12.98
N PRO A 279 -13.84 4.24 -13.12
CA PRO A 279 -12.75 4.18 -14.08
C PRO A 279 -11.79 3.00 -13.83
N HIS A 280 -11.52 2.69 -12.57
CA HIS A 280 -10.64 1.58 -12.17
C HIS A 280 -11.32 0.23 -12.40
N LEU A 281 -12.59 0.11 -12.04
CA LEU A 281 -13.39 -1.08 -12.32
C LEU A 281 -13.51 -1.32 -13.84
N GLY A 282 -13.71 -0.23 -14.60
CA GLY A 282 -13.76 -0.28 -16.06
C GLY A 282 -12.43 -0.77 -16.67
N ALA A 283 -11.29 -0.28 -16.19
CA ALA A 283 -9.98 -0.72 -16.64
C ALA A 283 -9.75 -2.22 -16.35
N LEU A 284 -10.12 -2.69 -15.15
CA LEU A 284 -10.04 -4.11 -14.79
C LEU A 284 -10.99 -4.97 -15.62
N LEU A 285 -12.20 -4.49 -15.90
CA LEU A 285 -13.15 -5.20 -16.76
C LEU A 285 -12.65 -5.30 -18.21
N ILE A 286 -12.15 -4.21 -18.76
CA ILE A 286 -11.56 -4.18 -20.12
C ILE A 286 -10.39 -5.15 -20.19
N LEU A 287 -9.51 -5.14 -19.20
CA LEU A 287 -8.40 -6.09 -19.12
C LEU A 287 -8.90 -7.54 -19.06
N THR A 288 -9.93 -7.82 -18.25
CA THR A 288 -10.57 -9.14 -18.17
C THR A 288 -11.06 -9.61 -19.53
N LEU A 289 -11.78 -8.73 -20.25
CA LEU A 289 -12.32 -9.05 -21.59
C LEU A 289 -11.21 -9.27 -22.61
N ILE A 290 -10.17 -8.44 -22.62
CA ILE A 290 -9.02 -8.58 -23.51
C ILE A 290 -8.29 -9.90 -23.23
N MET A 291 -8.00 -10.21 -21.97
CA MET A 291 -7.29 -11.44 -21.60
C MET A 291 -8.13 -12.69 -21.87
N ALA A 292 -9.44 -12.64 -21.63
CA ALA A 292 -10.35 -13.72 -21.96
C ALA A 292 -10.43 -13.93 -23.49
N PHE A 293 -10.50 -12.87 -24.28
CA PHE A 293 -10.50 -12.97 -25.74
C PHE A 293 -9.19 -13.55 -26.28
N LEU A 294 -8.05 -13.05 -25.84
CA LEU A 294 -6.74 -13.57 -26.24
C LEU A 294 -6.57 -15.03 -25.79
N ALA A 295 -6.91 -15.32 -24.55
CA ALA A 295 -6.83 -16.69 -24.02
C ALA A 295 -7.69 -17.66 -24.83
N ASN A 296 -8.94 -17.31 -25.17
CA ASN A 296 -9.82 -18.11 -26.01
C ASN A 296 -9.23 -18.33 -27.41
N ARG A 297 -8.67 -17.28 -28.02
CA ARG A 297 -8.05 -17.35 -29.36
C ARG A 297 -6.87 -18.34 -29.40
N TYR A 298 -5.99 -18.28 -28.40
CA TYR A 298 -4.83 -19.16 -28.32
C TYR A 298 -5.18 -20.56 -27.83
N PHE A 299 -6.23 -20.69 -27.04
CA PHE A 299 -6.74 -21.99 -26.59
C PHE A 299 -7.29 -22.81 -27.76
N GLN A 300 -7.95 -22.18 -28.73
CA GLN A 300 -8.52 -22.83 -29.91
C GLN A 300 -7.50 -23.14 -31.01
N VAL A 301 -6.42 -22.38 -31.12
CA VAL A 301 -5.45 -22.53 -32.25
C VAL A 301 -4.42 -23.64 -32.01
N ARG A 302 -4.26 -24.13 -30.81
CA ARG A 302 -3.23 -25.13 -30.46
C ARG A 302 -3.79 -26.51 -30.11
N GLU A 303 -4.95 -26.84 -30.60
CA GLU A 303 -5.46 -28.21 -30.68
C GLU A 303 -4.97 -28.85 -31.98
#